data_843fc316b8056c7ab28a240cdbc9d96a
#
_entry.id   843fc316b8056c7ab28a240cdbc9d96a
#
_cell.length_a   1.000
_cell.length_b   1.000
_cell.length_c   1.000
_cell.angle_alpha   90.00
_cell.angle_beta   90.00
_cell.angle_gamma   90.00
#
_symmetry.space_group_name_H-M   'P 1'
#
loop_
_entity.id
_entity.type
_entity.pdbx_description
1 polymer ?
#
loop_
_entity_poly.entity_id
_entity_poly.type
_entity_poly.pdbx_seq_one_letter_code
_entity_poly.pdbx_strand_id
1 'polypeptide(L)'
;MDKVVLKDLSIFARHGLFDAEAELGQRFFIDVEIAADLSRAVERDDADGTIDWADLVETATQAFTERRYKLVEAAANAVAAAVFARFQIAEHVRVEVRKPSAPIEAIFSHTAIVVERERPRF
;
A
#
# COMPACT_ATOMS: atom_id res chain seq x y z
N MET A 1 13.31 -0.98 15.34
CA MET A 1 13.04 -1.83 14.16
C MET A 1 13.49 -1.16 12.89
N ASP A 2 13.92 -1.97 11.94
CA ASP A 2 14.23 -1.50 10.60
C ASP A 2 12.96 -1.31 9.79
N LYS A 3 13.09 -0.65 8.65
CA LYS A 3 11.95 -0.42 7.76
C LYS A 3 12.29 -0.82 6.34
N VAL A 4 11.33 -1.47 5.70
CA VAL A 4 11.34 -1.71 4.26
C VAL A 4 10.37 -0.72 3.64
N VAL A 5 10.81 0.02 2.63
CA VAL A 5 10.05 1.13 2.06
C VAL A 5 9.90 0.95 0.55
N LEU A 6 8.67 1.06 0.07
CA LEU A 6 8.31 1.13 -1.33
C LEU A 6 7.63 2.48 -1.56
N LYS A 7 8.15 3.25 -2.51
CA LYS A 7 7.62 4.60 -2.79
C LYS A 7 7.19 4.77 -4.23
N ASP A 8 6.11 5.54 -4.40
CA ASP A 8 5.59 5.96 -5.70
C ASP A 8 5.25 4.80 -6.63
N LEU A 9 4.71 3.72 -6.09
CA LEU A 9 4.17 2.66 -6.93
C LEU A 9 2.96 3.20 -7.67
N SER A 10 3.06 3.29 -9.00
CA SER A 10 2.02 3.84 -9.86
C SER A 10 1.06 2.73 -10.29
N ILE A 11 -0.21 2.86 -9.96
CA ILE A 11 -1.24 1.87 -10.30
C ILE A 11 -2.45 2.58 -10.88
N PHE A 12 -2.92 2.10 -12.03
CA PHE A 12 -4.19 2.53 -12.60
C PHE A 12 -5.31 1.72 -11.96
N ALA A 13 -6.31 2.40 -11.41
CA ALA A 13 -7.46 1.76 -10.77
C ALA A 13 -8.71 2.63 -10.90
N ARG A 14 -9.84 2.10 -10.45
CA ARG A 14 -11.15 2.75 -10.66
C ARG A 14 -11.82 3.12 -9.34
N HIS A 15 -11.02 3.32 -8.30
CA HIS A 15 -11.52 3.64 -6.96
C HIS A 15 -12.06 5.07 -6.87
N GLY A 16 -13.12 5.24 -6.13
CA GLY A 16 -13.78 6.52 -5.89
C GLY A 16 -15.28 6.37 -5.75
N LEU A 17 -15.92 7.43 -5.28
CA LEU A 17 -17.36 7.44 -5.02
C LEU A 17 -18.20 7.60 -6.29
N PHE A 18 -17.66 8.27 -7.31
CA PHE A 18 -18.44 8.64 -8.49
C PHE A 18 -18.40 7.57 -9.58
N ASP A 19 -19.51 7.41 -10.30
CA ASP A 19 -19.61 6.47 -11.42
C ASP A 19 -18.57 6.78 -12.51
N ALA A 20 -18.30 8.07 -12.76
CA ALA A 20 -17.29 8.48 -13.73
C ALA A 20 -15.90 7.96 -13.37
N GLU A 21 -15.56 7.87 -12.09
CA GLU A 21 -14.29 7.30 -11.63
C GLU A 21 -14.21 5.81 -11.91
N ALA A 22 -15.32 5.09 -11.70
CA ALA A 22 -15.42 3.66 -12.02
C ALA A 22 -15.28 3.41 -13.52
N GLU A 23 -15.85 4.28 -14.33
CA GLU A 23 -15.89 4.13 -15.78
C GLU A 23 -14.55 4.47 -16.42
N LEU A 24 -13.96 5.60 -16.04
CA LEU A 24 -12.74 6.14 -16.65
C LEU A 24 -11.48 5.60 -16.00
N GLY A 25 -11.51 5.40 -14.70
CA GLY A 25 -10.31 5.06 -13.93
C GLY A 25 -9.35 6.24 -13.84
N GLN A 26 -8.32 6.07 -13.05
CA GLN A 26 -7.27 7.06 -12.88
C GLN A 26 -6.03 6.43 -12.28
N ARG A 27 -4.94 7.18 -12.29
CA ARG A 27 -3.69 6.73 -11.72
C ARG A 27 -3.59 7.12 -10.26
N PHE A 28 -3.16 6.16 -9.44
CA PHE A 28 -2.86 6.33 -8.02
C PHE A 28 -1.38 6.11 -7.79
N PHE A 29 -0.83 6.71 -6.74
CA PHE A 29 0.55 6.47 -6.31
C PHE A 29 0.52 5.96 -4.88
N ILE A 30 1.23 4.86 -4.64
CA ILE A 30 1.16 4.15 -3.37
C ILE A 30 2.55 4.05 -2.77
N ASP A 31 2.66 4.43 -1.49
CA ASP A 31 3.83 4.14 -0.66
C ASP A 31 3.45 3.08 0.36
N VAL A 32 4.34 2.14 0.58
CA VAL A 32 4.20 1.13 1.64
C VAL A 32 5.46 1.15 2.47
N GLU A 33 5.29 1.30 3.79
CA GLU A 33 6.38 1.29 4.74
C GLU A 33 6.10 0.20 5.77
N ILE A 34 7.04 -0.71 5.94
CA ILE A 34 6.90 -1.86 6.83
C ILE A 34 7.99 -1.82 7.88
N ALA A 35 7.62 -1.78 9.16
CA ALA A 35 8.55 -1.95 10.26
C ALA A 35 8.67 -3.44 10.60
N ALA A 36 9.87 -3.93 10.67
CA ALA A 36 10.15 -5.34 10.95
C ALA A 36 11.53 -5.50 11.59
N ASP A 37 11.71 -6.60 12.32
CA ASP A 37 13.03 -6.98 12.84
C ASP A 37 13.80 -7.71 11.73
N LEU A 38 14.77 -7.04 11.13
CA LEU A 38 15.59 -7.59 10.04
C LEU A 38 16.94 -8.12 10.55
N SER A 39 17.14 -8.23 11.87
CA SER A 39 18.44 -8.59 12.44
C SER A 39 18.99 -9.91 11.92
N ARG A 40 18.13 -10.91 11.74
CA ARG A 40 18.54 -12.21 11.20
C ARG A 40 19.10 -12.10 9.78
N ALA A 41 18.39 -11.39 8.90
CA ALA A 41 18.83 -11.18 7.52
C ALA A 41 20.13 -10.38 7.48
N VAL A 42 20.24 -9.35 8.31
CA VAL A 42 21.43 -8.48 8.39
C VAL A 42 22.64 -9.27 8.88
N GLU A 43 22.50 -10.06 9.94
CA GLU A 43 23.60 -10.84 10.51
C GLU A 43 24.12 -11.90 9.53
N ARG A 44 23.24 -12.52 8.78
CA ARG A 44 23.58 -13.61 7.85
C ARG A 44 23.87 -13.14 6.44
N ASP A 45 23.55 -11.88 6.13
CA ASP A 45 23.60 -11.33 4.77
C ASP A 45 22.85 -12.25 3.80
N ASP A 46 21.62 -12.58 4.15
CA ASP A 46 20.80 -13.56 3.45
C ASP A 46 19.38 -12.98 3.25
N ALA A 47 18.82 -13.22 2.09
CA ALA A 47 17.45 -12.80 1.77
C ALA A 47 16.38 -13.46 2.66
N ASP A 48 16.68 -14.61 3.25
CA ASP A 48 15.80 -15.25 4.20
C ASP A 48 15.71 -14.41 5.48
N GLY A 49 14.50 -14.07 5.89
CA GLY A 49 14.26 -13.23 7.07
C GLY A 49 14.09 -11.74 6.76
N THR A 50 14.05 -11.37 5.49
CA THR A 50 13.67 -10.02 5.06
C THR A 50 12.44 -10.07 4.14
N ILE A 51 12.12 -8.95 3.51
CA ILE A 51 11.00 -8.82 2.59
C ILE A 51 11.56 -8.57 1.19
N ASP A 52 11.21 -9.45 0.26
CA ASP A 52 11.56 -9.28 -1.14
C ASP A 52 10.72 -8.14 -1.74
N TRP A 53 11.36 -7.14 -2.32
CA TRP A 53 10.66 -5.99 -2.91
C TRP A 53 9.75 -6.37 -4.07
N ALA A 54 10.12 -7.35 -4.87
CA ALA A 54 9.26 -7.81 -5.98
C ALA A 54 7.96 -8.42 -5.43
N ASP A 55 8.05 -9.20 -4.36
CA ASP A 55 6.88 -9.75 -3.67
C ASP A 55 6.02 -8.65 -3.07
N LEU A 56 6.64 -7.61 -2.52
CA LEU A 56 5.91 -6.47 -1.96
C LEU A 56 5.15 -5.71 -3.04
N VAL A 57 5.79 -5.44 -4.18
CA VAL A 57 5.12 -4.78 -5.32
C VAL A 57 3.93 -5.61 -5.80
N GLU A 58 4.12 -6.91 -5.96
CA GLU A 58 3.05 -7.81 -6.41
C GLU A 58 1.89 -7.84 -5.40
N THR A 59 2.21 -7.97 -4.11
CA THR A 59 1.21 -8.00 -3.04
C THR A 59 0.40 -6.72 -2.99
N ALA A 60 1.05 -5.57 -3.03
CA ALA A 60 0.40 -4.26 -3.00
C ALA A 60 -0.47 -4.05 -4.25
N THR A 61 0.06 -4.37 -5.42
CA THR A 61 -0.67 -4.22 -6.69
C THR A 61 -1.91 -5.08 -6.71
N GLN A 62 -1.78 -6.35 -6.35
CA GLN A 62 -2.89 -7.29 -6.36
C GLN A 62 -3.99 -6.89 -5.38
N ALA A 63 -3.62 -6.53 -4.14
CA ALA A 63 -4.59 -6.11 -3.12
C ALA A 63 -5.32 -4.84 -3.54
N PHE A 64 -4.61 -3.89 -4.15
CA PHE A 64 -5.19 -2.62 -4.57
C PHE A 64 -6.14 -2.77 -5.76
N THR A 65 -5.92 -3.76 -6.62
CA THR A 65 -6.64 -3.91 -7.89
C THR A 65 -7.61 -5.10 -7.93
N GLU A 66 -7.70 -5.91 -6.89
CA GLU A 66 -8.55 -7.12 -6.93
C GLU A 66 -10.04 -6.82 -7.06
N ARG A 67 -10.46 -5.62 -6.63
CA ARG A 67 -11.80 -5.12 -6.87
C ARG A 67 -11.81 -3.60 -6.85
N ARG A 68 -12.92 -3.01 -7.27
CA ARG A 68 -13.14 -1.58 -7.10
C ARG A 68 -13.56 -1.26 -5.67
N TYR A 69 -12.92 -0.27 -5.08
CA TYR A 69 -13.31 0.30 -3.78
C TYR A 69 -13.92 1.68 -3.97
N LYS A 70 -15.02 1.96 -3.31
CA LYS A 70 -15.63 3.29 -3.31
C LYS A 70 -14.78 4.28 -2.51
N LEU A 71 -14.13 3.79 -1.46
CA LEU A 71 -13.30 4.60 -0.60
C LEU A 71 -11.83 4.22 -0.79
N VAL A 72 -10.99 5.22 -1.01
CA VAL A 72 -9.54 5.03 -1.07
C VAL A 72 -9.01 4.48 0.25
N GLU A 73 -9.62 4.85 1.37
CA GLU A 73 -9.33 4.31 2.71
C GLU A 73 -9.46 2.80 2.75
N ALA A 74 -10.51 2.26 2.16
CA ALA A 74 -10.73 0.81 2.12
C ALA A 74 -9.68 0.12 1.24
N ALA A 75 -9.32 0.72 0.11
CA ALA A 75 -8.25 0.19 -0.74
C ALA A 75 -6.90 0.19 -0.01
N ALA A 76 -6.58 1.27 0.68
CA ALA A 76 -5.35 1.36 1.48
C ALA A 76 -5.31 0.30 2.58
N ASN A 77 -6.43 0.10 3.29
CA ASN A 77 -6.52 -0.93 4.31
C ASN A 77 -6.35 -2.34 3.73
N ALA A 78 -6.88 -2.60 2.54
CA ALA A 78 -6.71 -3.88 1.87
C ALA A 78 -5.24 -4.17 1.58
N VAL A 79 -4.47 -3.15 1.18
CA VAL A 79 -3.02 -3.28 0.98
C VAL A 79 -2.32 -3.62 2.31
N ALA A 80 -2.63 -2.91 3.37
CA ALA A 80 -2.04 -3.18 4.69
C ALA A 80 -2.34 -4.61 5.16
N ALA A 81 -3.59 -5.04 5.04
CA ALA A 81 -4.00 -6.39 5.42
C ALA A 81 -3.27 -7.48 4.61
N ALA A 82 -3.13 -7.26 3.30
CA ALA A 82 -2.42 -8.19 2.43
C ALA A 82 -0.93 -8.29 2.79
N VAL A 83 -0.30 -7.17 3.16
CA VAL A 83 1.09 -7.16 3.62
C VAL A 83 1.25 -8.00 4.87
N PHE A 84 0.38 -7.84 5.86
CA PHE A 84 0.43 -8.66 7.07
C PHE A 84 0.21 -10.15 6.78
N ALA A 85 -0.69 -10.46 5.85
CA ALA A 85 -0.97 -11.85 5.49
C ALA A 85 0.23 -12.50 4.76
N ARG A 86 0.92 -11.75 3.93
CA ARG A 86 2.03 -12.24 3.11
C ARG A 86 3.35 -12.30 3.86
N PHE A 87 3.60 -11.33 4.74
CA PHE A 87 4.90 -11.16 5.40
C PHE A 87 4.76 -11.29 6.91
N GLN A 88 5.14 -12.44 7.43
CA GLN A 88 5.01 -12.75 8.87
C GLN A 88 5.83 -11.82 9.76
N ILE A 89 6.96 -11.31 9.26
CA ILE A 89 7.84 -10.43 10.04
C ILE A 89 7.33 -8.98 10.13
N ALA A 90 6.34 -8.61 9.33
CA ALA A 90 5.76 -7.27 9.36
C ALA A 90 5.08 -7.02 10.71
N GLU A 91 5.54 -6.02 11.46
CA GLU A 91 4.98 -5.65 12.76
C GLU A 91 4.12 -4.40 12.69
N HIS A 92 4.52 -3.45 11.86
CA HIS A 92 3.76 -2.22 11.62
C HIS A 92 3.79 -1.93 10.13
N VAL A 93 2.65 -1.50 9.57
CA VAL A 93 2.51 -1.16 8.16
C VAL A 93 1.88 0.22 8.04
N ARG A 94 2.52 1.08 7.26
CA ARG A 94 1.98 2.38 6.86
C ARG A 94 1.76 2.34 5.36
N VAL A 95 0.55 2.65 4.92
CA VAL A 95 0.20 2.75 3.50
C VAL A 95 -0.31 4.16 3.23
N GLU A 96 0.33 4.83 2.28
CA GLU A 96 -0.16 6.12 1.78
C GLU A 96 -0.63 5.94 0.35
N VAL A 97 -1.85 6.39 0.07
CA VAL A 97 -2.41 6.38 -1.29
C VAL A 97 -2.67 7.82 -1.70
N ARG A 98 -1.98 8.28 -2.74
CA ARG A 98 -2.16 9.61 -3.32
C ARG A 98 -3.05 9.53 -4.54
N LYS A 99 -3.97 10.48 -4.63
CA LYS A 99 -4.94 10.59 -5.70
C LYS A 99 -4.81 11.98 -6.34
N PRO A 100 -3.96 12.14 -7.37
CA PRO A 100 -3.75 13.45 -7.99
C PRO A 100 -4.97 13.99 -8.73
N SER A 101 -5.81 13.10 -9.26
CA SER A 101 -6.93 13.46 -10.12
C SER A 101 -8.29 13.37 -9.41
N ALA A 102 -8.32 13.72 -8.11
CA ALA A 102 -9.60 13.80 -7.41
C ALA A 102 -10.52 14.82 -8.10
N PRO A 103 -11.81 14.48 -8.32
CA PRO A 103 -12.74 15.34 -9.07
C PRO A 103 -13.24 16.52 -8.23
N ILE A 104 -12.37 17.45 -7.94
CA ILE A 104 -12.62 18.64 -7.11
C ILE A 104 -12.20 19.87 -7.90
N GLU A 105 -13.04 20.89 -7.95
CA GLU A 105 -12.74 22.13 -8.64
C GLU A 105 -11.78 23.01 -7.83
N ALA A 106 -10.51 22.61 -7.80
CA ALA A 106 -9.45 23.34 -7.11
C ALA A 106 -8.11 22.91 -7.69
N ILE A 107 -7.09 23.70 -7.46
CA ILE A 107 -5.73 23.40 -7.91
C ILE A 107 -4.93 22.95 -6.70
N PHE A 108 -4.45 21.70 -6.75
CA PHE A 108 -3.60 21.11 -5.71
C PHE A 108 -2.76 19.98 -6.32
N SER A 109 -1.75 19.55 -5.61
CA SER A 109 -0.88 18.45 -6.05
C SER A 109 -1.64 17.13 -6.06
N HIS A 110 -2.18 16.77 -4.94
CA HIS A 110 -2.94 15.54 -4.76
C HIS A 110 -3.70 15.57 -3.44
N THR A 111 -4.68 14.68 -3.33
CA THR A 111 -5.23 14.28 -2.04
C THR A 111 -4.62 12.95 -1.65
N ALA A 112 -4.58 12.64 -0.38
CA ALA A 112 -3.98 11.40 0.09
C ALA A 112 -4.72 10.85 1.30
N ILE A 113 -4.64 9.54 1.46
CA ILE A 113 -5.04 8.80 2.66
C ILE A 113 -3.80 8.09 3.19
N VAL A 114 -3.60 8.14 4.49
CA VAL A 114 -2.57 7.38 5.17
C VAL A 114 -3.24 6.48 6.20
N VAL A 115 -2.99 5.19 6.11
CA VAL A 115 -3.41 4.25 7.14
C VAL A 115 -2.18 3.65 7.80
N GLU A 116 -2.23 3.51 9.11
CA GLU A 116 -1.18 2.86 9.88
C GLU A 116 -1.81 1.75 10.72
N ARG A 117 -1.20 0.58 10.69
CA ARG A 117 -1.73 -0.61 11.36
C ARG A 117 -0.61 -1.35 12.06
N GLU A 118 -0.93 -1.85 13.25
CA GLU A 118 -0.10 -2.81 13.96
C GLU A 118 -0.53 -4.22 13.55
N ARG A 119 0.40 -5.18 13.65
CA ARG A 119 0.02 -6.58 13.41
C ARG A 119 -1.08 -6.99 14.38
N PRO A 120 -2.20 -7.53 13.87
CA PRO A 120 -3.25 -8.02 14.75
C PRO A 120 -2.73 -9.10 15.69
N ARG A 121 -3.12 -9.03 16.96
CA ARG A 121 -2.78 -10.03 17.98
C ARG A 121 -4.06 -10.63 18.54
N PHE A 122 -4.07 -11.92 18.65
CA PHE A 122 -5.22 -12.68 19.12
C PHE A 122 -4.88 -13.43 20.39
#